data_39cca2b2d470fb3d8f0bce95e4e0c02e
#
_entry.id   39cca2b2d470fb3d8f0bce95e4e0c02e
#
_cell.length_a   1.000
_cell.length_b   1.000
_cell.length_c   1.000
_cell.angle_alpha   90.00
_cell.angle_beta   90.00
_cell.angle_gamma   90.00
#
_symmetry.space_group_name_H-M   'P 1'
#
loop_
_entity.id
_entity.type
_entity.pdbx_description
1 polymer ?
#
loop_
_entity_poly.entity_id
_entity_poly.type
_entity_poly.pdbx_seq_one_letter_code
_entity_poly.pdbx_strand_id
1 'polypeptide(L)'
;MLYVTEGCVAGATTTRAVEEPRAVRTARADESGLRELTSLAVQGDPGAIEVLIGQVRPMVVRYCRARLGRVSGQYHAADDVAQEVCIAVLSALPRYRDMGRPFASFVFGIASHKIADALRSAIRTAVPTEDLPDGPDDRPGPEETVVRYIEAQRARDLLGRLPAHQRELVLLRVVAGLSAEETGNVLGMSAGAVRVAQHRALARLRAMAVEESIA
;
A
#
# COMPACT_ATOMS: atom_id res chain seq x y z
N MET A 1 -69.61 -29.46 -20.91
CA MET A 1 -68.70 -29.15 -22.01
C MET A 1 -67.85 -28.00 -21.53
N LEU A 2 -66.65 -28.34 -21.08
CA LEU A 2 -65.68 -27.44 -20.35
C LEU A 2 -64.76 -26.77 -21.38
N TYR A 3 -64.60 -25.46 -21.31
CA TYR A 3 -63.52 -24.74 -21.94
C TYR A 3 -62.67 -24.06 -20.85
N VAL A 4 -61.47 -24.54 -20.69
CA VAL A 4 -60.41 -23.96 -19.84
C VAL A 4 -59.66 -22.97 -20.72
N THR A 5 -59.62 -21.71 -20.31
CA THR A 5 -58.73 -20.69 -20.90
C THR A 5 -57.50 -20.53 -20.04
N GLU A 6 -56.36 -20.91 -20.61
CA GLU A 6 -55.03 -20.70 -20.00
C GLU A 6 -54.68 -19.20 -19.99
N GLY A 7 -54.42 -18.69 -18.82
CA GLY A 7 -53.90 -17.34 -18.61
C GLY A 7 -52.37 -17.35 -18.72
N CYS A 8 -51.90 -16.65 -19.75
CA CYS A 8 -50.46 -16.36 -19.94
C CYS A 8 -49.96 -15.36 -18.88
N VAL A 9 -49.16 -15.81 -17.94
CA VAL A 9 -48.51 -14.95 -16.93
C VAL A 9 -47.22 -14.44 -17.55
N ALA A 10 -47.18 -13.17 -17.94
CA ALA A 10 -45.98 -12.47 -18.33
C ALA A 10 -45.06 -12.29 -17.12
N GLY A 11 -43.98 -13.06 -17.08
CA GLY A 11 -42.92 -12.90 -16.09
C GLY A 11 -42.14 -11.60 -16.31
N ALA A 12 -42.41 -10.58 -15.51
CA ALA A 12 -41.60 -9.40 -15.41
C ALA A 12 -40.29 -9.77 -14.74
N THR A 13 -39.21 -9.90 -15.52
CA THR A 13 -37.86 -10.05 -15.04
C THR A 13 -37.40 -8.69 -14.43
N THR A 14 -37.63 -8.51 -13.14
CA THR A 14 -37.08 -7.37 -12.40
C THR A 14 -35.57 -7.56 -12.33
N THR A 15 -34.85 -6.86 -13.20
CA THR A 15 -33.42 -6.73 -13.13
C THR A 15 -33.09 -6.03 -11.80
N ARG A 16 -32.74 -6.83 -10.82
CA ARG A 16 -32.29 -6.33 -9.52
C ARG A 16 -30.97 -5.57 -9.75
N ALA A 17 -31.07 -4.25 -9.71
CA ALA A 17 -29.87 -3.39 -9.72
C ALA A 17 -28.94 -3.87 -8.60
N VAL A 18 -27.75 -4.33 -8.97
CA VAL A 18 -26.73 -4.72 -8.02
C VAL A 18 -26.27 -3.44 -7.32
N GLU A 19 -26.75 -3.24 -6.10
CA GLU A 19 -26.38 -2.11 -5.27
C GLU A 19 -24.87 -2.22 -4.97
N GLU A 20 -24.08 -1.27 -5.47
CA GLU A 20 -22.63 -1.23 -5.22
C GLU A 20 -22.39 -1.18 -3.71
N PRO A 21 -21.44 -1.97 -3.16
CA PRO A 21 -21.13 -1.96 -1.73
C PRO A 21 -20.80 -0.57 -1.24
N ARG A 22 -21.28 -0.20 -0.07
CA ARG A 22 -21.09 1.13 0.56
C ARG A 22 -19.62 1.59 0.56
N ALA A 23 -18.68 0.64 0.69
CA ALA A 23 -17.23 0.88 0.62
C ALA A 23 -16.76 1.39 -0.76
N VAL A 24 -17.40 0.99 -1.86
CA VAL A 24 -17.04 1.47 -3.21
C VAL A 24 -17.53 2.90 -3.43
N ARG A 25 -18.70 3.27 -2.86
CA ARG A 25 -19.22 4.65 -2.94
C ARG A 25 -18.39 5.65 -2.12
N THR A 26 -17.96 5.26 -0.90
CA THR A 26 -17.06 6.10 -0.08
C THR A 26 -15.70 6.28 -0.74
N ALA A 27 -15.12 5.21 -1.31
CA ALA A 27 -13.85 5.29 -2.02
C ALA A 27 -13.90 6.23 -3.24
N ARG A 28 -15.01 6.24 -3.99
CA ARG A 28 -15.18 7.16 -5.14
C ARG A 28 -15.36 8.62 -4.72
N ALA A 29 -16.06 8.88 -3.61
CA ALA A 29 -16.22 10.21 -3.07
C ALA A 29 -14.87 10.76 -2.57
N ASP A 30 -14.07 9.93 -1.89
CA ASP A 30 -12.73 10.27 -1.43
C ASP A 30 -11.75 10.53 -2.62
N GLU A 31 -11.89 9.77 -3.70
CA GLU A 31 -11.04 9.92 -4.89
C GLU A 31 -11.30 11.24 -5.64
N SER A 32 -12.55 11.67 -5.71
CA SER A 32 -12.93 12.97 -6.28
C SER A 32 -12.37 14.12 -5.46
N GLY A 33 -12.52 14.07 -4.14
CA GLY A 33 -11.97 15.06 -3.22
C GLY A 33 -10.44 15.11 -3.26
N LEU A 34 -9.78 13.96 -3.40
CA LEU A 34 -8.33 13.89 -3.53
C LEU A 34 -7.84 14.51 -4.84
N ARG A 35 -8.56 14.35 -5.94
CA ARG A 35 -8.22 14.99 -7.23
C ARG A 35 -8.33 16.51 -7.15
N GLU A 36 -9.40 17.04 -6.56
CA GLU A 36 -9.58 18.47 -6.35
C GLU A 36 -8.48 19.04 -5.46
N LEU A 37 -8.19 18.38 -4.33
CA LEU A 37 -7.10 18.73 -3.43
C LEU A 37 -5.74 18.73 -4.15
N THR A 38 -5.48 17.73 -4.98
CA THR A 38 -4.26 17.63 -5.78
C THR A 38 -4.18 18.77 -6.78
N SER A 39 -5.29 19.15 -7.43
CA SER A 39 -5.34 20.27 -8.38
C SER A 39 -5.00 21.60 -7.72
N LEU A 40 -5.56 21.87 -6.53
CA LEU A 40 -5.24 23.08 -5.76
C LEU A 40 -3.77 23.08 -5.31
N ALA A 41 -3.26 21.93 -4.86
CA ALA A 41 -1.87 21.81 -4.44
C ALA A 41 -0.88 22.02 -5.61
N VAL A 42 -1.20 21.57 -6.81
CA VAL A 42 -0.41 21.83 -8.05
C VAL A 42 -0.39 23.31 -8.39
N GLN A 43 -1.47 24.04 -8.11
CA GLN A 43 -1.55 25.49 -8.29
C GLN A 43 -0.80 26.29 -7.20
N GLY A 44 -0.26 25.59 -6.19
CA GLY A 44 0.56 26.17 -5.13
C GLY A 44 -0.23 26.62 -3.91
N ASP A 45 -1.50 26.19 -3.73
CA ASP A 45 -2.26 26.47 -2.52
C ASP A 45 -1.60 25.81 -1.30
N PRO A 46 -1.14 26.60 -0.29
CA PRO A 46 -0.38 26.06 0.83
C PRO A 46 -1.21 25.13 1.71
N GLY A 47 -2.51 25.43 1.89
CA GLY A 47 -3.41 24.60 2.69
C GLY A 47 -3.67 23.25 2.02
N ALA A 48 -3.88 23.25 0.71
CA ALA A 48 -4.03 22.02 -0.06
C ALA A 48 -2.75 21.15 -0.04
N ILE A 49 -1.58 21.77 -0.12
CA ILE A 49 -0.28 21.09 -0.02
C ILE A 49 -0.13 20.42 1.35
N GLU A 50 -0.42 21.16 2.44
CA GLU A 50 -0.33 20.64 3.80
C GLU A 50 -1.23 19.43 4.01
N VAL A 51 -2.51 19.54 3.62
CA VAL A 51 -3.48 18.44 3.73
C VAL A 51 -3.06 17.23 2.89
N LEU A 52 -2.62 17.46 1.65
CA LEU A 52 -2.20 16.40 0.73
C LEU A 52 -1.00 15.62 1.28
N ILE A 53 0.03 16.33 1.75
CA ILE A 53 1.21 15.71 2.36
C ILE A 53 0.87 15.03 3.69
N GLY A 54 -0.02 15.62 4.48
CA GLY A 54 -0.52 15.02 5.71
C GLY A 54 -1.19 13.66 5.48
N GLN A 55 -1.92 13.48 4.39
CA GLN A 55 -2.53 12.21 4.01
C GLN A 55 -1.51 11.17 3.49
N VAL A 56 -0.54 11.63 2.71
CA VAL A 56 0.44 10.76 2.03
C VAL A 56 1.55 10.30 2.96
N ARG A 57 2.05 11.18 3.84
CA ARG A 57 3.19 10.91 4.71
C ARG A 57 3.06 9.63 5.55
N PRO A 58 1.95 9.35 6.24
CA PRO A 58 1.82 8.12 7.03
C PRO A 58 1.92 6.84 6.18
N MET A 59 1.42 6.88 4.95
CA MET A 59 1.50 5.75 4.01
C MET A 59 2.94 5.52 3.56
N VAL A 60 3.65 6.58 3.21
CA VAL A 60 5.06 6.55 2.78
C VAL A 60 5.95 6.05 3.91
N VAL A 61 5.77 6.54 5.15
CA VAL A 61 6.54 6.10 6.32
C VAL A 61 6.37 4.60 6.56
N ARG A 62 5.12 4.10 6.58
CA ARG A 62 4.86 2.66 6.75
C ARG A 62 5.55 1.83 5.66
N TYR A 63 5.47 2.28 4.42
CA TYR A 63 6.07 1.59 3.29
C TYR A 63 7.62 1.60 3.36
N CYS A 64 8.24 2.74 3.66
CA CYS A 64 9.69 2.85 3.82
C CYS A 64 10.20 1.96 4.96
N ARG A 65 9.55 2.00 6.13
CA ARG A 65 9.88 1.14 7.27
C ARG A 65 9.76 -0.36 6.92
N ALA A 66 8.73 -0.75 6.18
CA ALA A 66 8.54 -2.14 5.78
C ALA A 66 9.58 -2.61 4.74
N ARG A 67 10.09 -1.70 3.91
CA ARG A 67 11.07 -1.99 2.86
C ARG A 67 12.51 -1.95 3.34
N LEU A 68 12.86 -0.99 4.17
CA LEU A 68 14.23 -0.70 4.60
C LEU A 68 14.58 -1.30 5.95
N GLY A 69 13.61 -1.50 6.84
CA GLY A 69 13.84 -2.06 8.18
C GLY A 69 14.49 -3.45 8.21
N ARG A 70 14.67 -4.09 7.04
CA ARG A 70 15.35 -5.39 6.89
C ARG A 70 16.86 -5.28 6.63
N VAL A 71 17.33 -4.12 6.15
CA VAL A 71 18.70 -4.01 5.59
C VAL A 71 19.69 -3.48 6.60
N SER A 72 19.22 -2.77 7.63
CA SER A 72 20.16 -2.09 8.53
C SER A 72 19.75 -1.98 9.99
N GLY A 73 18.61 -2.54 10.42
CA GLY A 73 18.15 -2.30 11.79
C GLY A 73 17.84 -0.82 12.10
N GLN A 74 17.96 0.07 11.13
CA GLN A 74 17.91 1.52 11.29
C GLN A 74 16.56 2.07 10.88
N TYR A 75 15.59 2.11 11.79
CA TYR A 75 14.33 2.82 11.57
C TYR A 75 14.54 4.30 11.22
N HIS A 76 15.58 4.94 11.77
CA HIS A 76 15.96 6.30 11.41
C HIS A 76 16.27 6.47 9.92
N ALA A 77 17.01 5.54 9.31
CA ALA A 77 17.26 5.58 7.87
C ALA A 77 15.98 5.43 7.04
N ALA A 78 15.00 4.66 7.50
CA ALA A 78 13.71 4.52 6.82
C ALA A 78 12.86 5.79 6.91
N ASP A 79 12.91 6.49 8.04
CA ASP A 79 12.21 7.75 8.24
C ASP A 79 12.87 8.90 7.47
N ASP A 80 14.21 8.91 7.39
CA ASP A 80 14.94 9.85 6.54
C ASP A 80 14.59 9.67 5.07
N VAL A 81 14.54 8.42 4.58
CA VAL A 81 14.11 8.14 3.21
C VAL A 81 12.65 8.53 3.00
N ALA A 82 11.77 8.32 3.98
CA ALA A 82 10.38 8.76 3.88
C ALA A 82 10.27 10.29 3.81
N GLN A 83 11.10 11.01 4.54
CA GLN A 83 11.19 12.48 4.46
C GLN A 83 11.71 12.91 3.08
N GLU A 84 12.76 12.27 2.56
CA GLU A 84 13.25 12.53 1.20
C GLU A 84 12.19 12.28 0.13
N VAL A 85 11.37 11.25 0.29
CA VAL A 85 10.23 11.00 -0.60
C VAL A 85 9.24 12.15 -0.55
N CYS A 86 8.85 12.61 0.64
CA CYS A 86 7.93 13.73 0.78
C CYS A 86 8.50 15.02 0.15
N ILE A 87 9.78 15.31 0.34
CA ILE A 87 10.46 16.46 -0.28
C ILE A 87 10.47 16.31 -1.81
N ALA A 88 10.75 15.12 -2.33
CA ALA A 88 10.75 14.86 -3.77
C ALA A 88 9.35 15.00 -4.37
N VAL A 89 8.30 14.54 -3.67
CA VAL A 89 6.90 14.73 -4.06
C VAL A 89 6.57 16.20 -4.13
N LEU A 90 6.89 16.99 -3.08
CA LEU A 90 6.68 18.44 -3.05
C LEU A 90 7.39 19.16 -4.21
N SER A 91 8.64 18.80 -4.47
CA SER A 91 9.44 19.38 -5.55
C SER A 91 8.91 19.05 -6.94
N ALA A 92 8.30 17.88 -7.10
CA ALA A 92 7.73 17.44 -8.37
C ALA A 92 6.27 17.88 -8.57
N LEU A 93 5.57 18.25 -7.50
CA LEU A 93 4.15 18.62 -7.50
C LEU A 93 3.79 19.73 -8.50
N PRO A 94 4.55 20.84 -8.66
CA PRO A 94 4.24 21.88 -9.65
C PRO A 94 4.27 21.39 -11.11
N ARG A 95 4.92 20.26 -11.37
CA ARG A 95 5.02 19.63 -12.69
C ARG A 95 4.10 18.42 -12.84
N TYR A 96 3.40 18.05 -11.77
CA TYR A 96 2.46 16.93 -11.81
C TYR A 96 1.34 17.23 -12.81
N ARG A 97 1.04 16.24 -13.64
CA ARG A 97 -0.09 16.27 -14.56
C ARG A 97 -0.97 15.07 -14.26
N ASP A 98 -2.25 15.33 -14.04
CA ASP A 98 -3.22 14.25 -13.90
C ASP A 98 -3.38 13.55 -15.26
N MET A 99 -2.82 12.37 -15.35
CA MET A 99 -2.89 11.49 -16.52
C MET A 99 -4.03 10.45 -16.37
N GLY A 100 -5.03 10.74 -15.53
CA GLY A 100 -6.09 9.79 -15.18
C GLY A 100 -5.62 8.66 -14.27
N ARG A 101 -4.43 8.80 -13.66
CA ARG A 101 -3.88 7.84 -12.68
C ARG A 101 -4.04 8.39 -11.27
N PRO A 102 -4.33 7.55 -10.27
CA PRO A 102 -4.40 7.99 -8.87
C PRO A 102 -3.11 8.67 -8.41
N PHE A 103 -3.23 9.75 -7.64
CA PHE A 103 -2.08 10.49 -7.12
C PHE A 103 -1.13 9.61 -6.30
N ALA A 104 -1.66 8.63 -5.57
CA ALA A 104 -0.86 7.64 -4.85
C ALA A 104 0.13 6.91 -5.77
N SER A 105 -0.24 6.59 -7.01
CA SER A 105 0.67 5.95 -7.97
C SER A 105 1.89 6.81 -8.29
N PHE A 106 1.71 8.13 -8.39
CA PHE A 106 2.82 9.08 -8.56
C PHE A 106 3.73 9.10 -7.33
N VAL A 107 3.17 9.18 -6.13
CA VAL A 107 3.93 9.19 -4.88
C VAL A 107 4.73 7.89 -4.70
N PHE A 108 4.09 6.74 -4.88
CA PHE A 108 4.77 5.45 -4.70
C PHE A 108 5.75 5.11 -5.83
N GLY A 109 5.59 5.69 -7.01
CA GLY A 109 6.61 5.70 -8.04
C GLY A 109 7.90 6.37 -7.54
N ILE A 110 7.79 7.57 -6.98
CA ILE A 110 8.93 8.30 -6.37
C ILE A 110 9.51 7.50 -5.20
N ALA A 111 8.66 6.98 -4.30
CA ALA A 111 9.08 6.20 -3.15
C ALA A 111 9.88 4.95 -3.55
N SER A 112 9.43 4.20 -4.55
CA SER A 112 10.13 3.01 -5.05
C SER A 112 11.53 3.33 -5.56
N HIS A 113 11.70 4.45 -6.28
CA HIS A 113 13.02 4.90 -6.75
C HIS A 113 13.94 5.28 -5.59
N LYS A 114 13.46 6.10 -4.64
CA LYS A 114 14.25 6.51 -3.48
C LYS A 114 14.69 5.33 -2.61
N ILE A 115 13.79 4.38 -2.37
CA ILE A 115 14.10 3.14 -1.64
C ILE A 115 15.16 2.31 -2.40
N ALA A 116 15.02 2.16 -3.72
CA ALA A 116 16.01 1.44 -4.52
C ALA A 116 17.39 2.10 -4.46
N ASP A 117 17.45 3.43 -4.44
CA ASP A 117 18.69 4.18 -4.27
C ASP A 117 19.30 3.96 -2.88
N ALA A 118 18.50 4.04 -1.83
CA ALA A 118 18.93 3.78 -0.45
C ALA A 118 19.47 2.36 -0.29
N LEU A 119 18.78 1.35 -0.84
CA LEU A 119 19.25 -0.04 -0.82
C LEU A 119 20.57 -0.22 -1.58
N ARG A 120 20.73 0.40 -2.74
CA ARG A 120 22.00 0.38 -3.49
C ARG A 120 23.14 1.06 -2.71
N SER A 121 22.85 2.16 -2.03
CA SER A 121 23.82 2.86 -1.17
C SER A 121 24.23 1.99 0.00
N ALA A 122 23.28 1.38 0.71
CA ALA A 122 23.55 0.51 1.85
C ALA A 122 24.44 -0.68 1.46
N ILE A 123 24.20 -1.31 0.31
CA ILE A 123 25.06 -2.41 -0.20
C ILE A 123 26.50 -1.92 -0.46
N ARG A 124 26.68 -0.69 -0.97
CA ARG A 124 28.01 -0.15 -1.26
C ARG A 124 28.77 0.27 0.01
N THR A 125 28.03 0.66 1.05
CA THR A 125 28.60 1.18 2.31
C THR A 125 28.66 0.10 3.41
N ALA A 126 28.23 -1.14 3.11
CA ALA A 126 28.24 -2.25 4.05
C ALA A 126 29.69 -2.62 4.43
N VAL A 127 30.23 -1.89 5.39
CA VAL A 127 31.31 -2.35 6.27
C VAL A 127 30.61 -3.22 7.33
N PRO A 128 31.14 -4.41 7.69
CA PRO A 128 30.56 -5.21 8.76
C PRO A 128 30.59 -4.39 10.06
N THR A 129 29.46 -3.91 10.48
CA THR A 129 29.28 -3.29 11.79
C THR A 129 28.45 -4.26 12.61
N GLU A 130 28.98 -4.65 13.78
CA GLU A 130 28.27 -5.47 14.76
C GLU A 130 26.91 -4.83 15.08
N ASP A 131 25.87 -5.64 15.03
CA ASP A 131 24.49 -5.27 15.32
C ASP A 131 24.38 -4.70 16.74
N LEU A 132 24.16 -3.40 16.84
CA LEU A 132 23.64 -2.79 18.05
C LEU A 132 22.11 -2.93 18.02
N PRO A 133 21.49 -3.50 19.07
CA PRO A 133 20.03 -3.62 19.10
C PRO A 133 19.40 -2.23 19.24
N ASP A 134 18.55 -1.88 18.29
CA ASP A 134 17.75 -0.66 18.32
C ASP A 134 16.80 -0.66 19.51
N GLY A 135 16.88 0.40 20.30
CA GLY A 135 15.96 0.66 21.38
C GLY A 135 14.54 0.93 20.90
N PRO A 136 13.52 0.58 21.70
CA PRO A 136 12.11 0.77 21.34
C PRO A 136 11.73 2.24 21.48
N ASP A 137 11.13 2.81 20.45
CA ASP A 137 10.40 4.05 20.57
C ASP A 137 8.92 3.85 20.25
N ASP A 138 8.10 4.46 21.14
CA ASP A 138 6.64 4.52 21.17
C ASP A 138 5.83 3.31 21.73
N ARG A 139 5.33 3.51 22.88
CA ARG A 139 4.95 2.84 24.09
C ARG A 139 3.53 2.26 24.16
N PRO A 140 3.37 0.97 23.97
CA PRO A 140 2.49 0.14 24.81
C PRO A 140 3.33 -0.50 25.94
N GLY A 141 2.67 -1.11 26.95
CA GLY A 141 3.36 -1.74 28.09
C GLY A 141 4.42 -2.75 27.65
N PRO A 142 5.43 -3.03 28.50
CA PRO A 142 6.62 -3.78 28.10
C PRO A 142 6.33 -5.18 27.53
N GLU A 143 5.34 -5.89 28.04
CA GLU A 143 4.97 -7.24 27.57
C GLU A 143 4.28 -7.21 26.20
N GLU A 144 3.35 -6.28 25.99
CA GLU A 144 2.63 -6.12 24.71
C GLU A 144 3.58 -5.63 23.60
N THR A 145 4.56 -4.83 23.96
CA THR A 145 5.61 -4.34 23.05
C THR A 145 6.50 -5.48 22.57
N VAL A 146 6.89 -6.39 23.45
CA VAL A 146 7.73 -7.55 23.10
C VAL A 146 6.98 -8.51 22.18
N VAL A 147 5.72 -8.83 22.48
CA VAL A 147 4.91 -9.71 21.61
C VAL A 147 4.74 -9.10 20.23
N ARG A 148 4.37 -7.82 20.14
CA ARG A 148 4.22 -7.11 18.84
C ARG A 148 5.53 -7.05 18.07
N TYR A 149 6.66 -6.89 18.75
CA TYR A 149 7.97 -6.89 18.11
C TYR A 149 8.29 -8.26 17.49
N ILE A 150 8.07 -9.35 18.24
CA ILE A 150 8.29 -10.72 17.75
C ILE A 150 7.38 -11.03 16.56
N GLU A 151 6.10 -10.67 16.63
CA GLU A 151 5.15 -10.85 15.52
C GLU A 151 5.54 -10.04 14.29
N ALA A 152 5.97 -8.79 14.48
CA ALA A 152 6.44 -7.94 13.39
C ALA A 152 7.73 -8.50 12.76
N GLN A 153 8.65 -9.05 13.56
CA GLN A 153 9.85 -9.70 13.05
C GLN A 153 9.51 -10.94 12.23
N ARG A 154 8.66 -11.80 12.77
CA ARG A 154 8.17 -12.99 12.06
C ARG A 154 7.49 -12.64 10.73
N ALA A 155 6.63 -11.62 10.73
CA ALA A 155 5.99 -11.14 9.51
C ALA A 155 7.02 -10.64 8.47
N ARG A 156 8.08 -9.93 8.90
CA ARG A 156 9.17 -9.49 8.02
C ARG A 156 9.93 -10.67 7.43
N ASP A 157 10.22 -11.69 8.21
CA ASP A 157 10.95 -12.87 7.76
C ASP A 157 10.14 -13.66 6.73
N LEU A 158 8.86 -13.86 6.97
CA LEU A 158 7.95 -14.46 6.00
C LEU A 158 7.85 -13.66 4.69
N LEU A 159 7.70 -12.34 4.78
CA LEU A 159 7.73 -11.47 3.61
C LEU A 159 9.05 -11.58 2.85
N GLY A 160 10.15 -11.79 3.57
CA GLY A 160 11.47 -12.00 2.99
C GLY A 160 11.60 -13.21 2.10
N ARG A 161 10.87 -14.25 2.39
CA ARG A 161 10.85 -15.51 1.64
C ARG A 161 10.00 -15.44 0.36
N LEU A 162 9.19 -14.38 0.20
CA LEU A 162 8.46 -14.15 -1.05
C LEU A 162 9.39 -13.68 -2.17
N PRO A 163 9.11 -14.05 -3.42
CA PRO A 163 9.72 -13.42 -4.59
C PRO A 163 9.55 -11.89 -4.54
N ALA A 164 10.57 -11.16 -5.00
CA ALA A 164 10.62 -9.70 -4.85
C ALA A 164 9.36 -8.98 -5.35
N HIS A 165 8.82 -9.38 -6.52
CA HIS A 165 7.62 -8.79 -7.08
C HIS A 165 6.34 -9.07 -6.25
N GLN A 166 6.23 -10.27 -5.64
CA GLN A 166 5.10 -10.60 -4.78
C GLN A 166 5.18 -9.84 -3.45
N ARG A 167 6.38 -9.73 -2.90
CA ARG A 167 6.64 -8.94 -1.70
C ARG A 167 6.26 -7.48 -1.91
N GLU A 168 6.71 -6.89 -3.01
CA GLU A 168 6.41 -5.50 -3.36
C GLU A 168 4.90 -5.27 -3.46
N LEU A 169 4.21 -6.16 -4.17
CA LEU A 169 2.76 -6.11 -4.31
C LEU A 169 2.05 -6.18 -2.94
N VAL A 170 2.47 -7.09 -2.06
CA VAL A 170 1.87 -7.20 -0.71
C VAL A 170 2.13 -5.94 0.11
N LEU A 171 3.34 -5.38 0.05
CA LEU A 171 3.66 -4.15 0.78
C LEU A 171 2.83 -2.96 0.31
N LEU A 172 2.66 -2.77 -0.99
CA LEU A 172 1.81 -1.72 -1.54
C LEU A 172 0.34 -1.91 -1.16
N ARG A 173 -0.18 -3.15 -1.26
CA ARG A 173 -1.58 -3.47 -0.99
C ARG A 173 -1.95 -3.45 0.49
N VAL A 174 -1.09 -4.02 1.35
CA VAL A 174 -1.41 -4.27 2.76
C VAL A 174 -0.80 -3.21 3.67
N VAL A 175 0.45 -2.84 3.46
CA VAL A 175 1.16 -1.90 4.35
C VAL A 175 0.89 -0.46 3.95
N ALA A 176 1.02 -0.13 2.67
CA ALA A 176 0.72 1.20 2.17
C ALA A 176 -0.79 1.46 2.01
N GLY A 177 -1.60 0.40 1.85
CA GLY A 177 -3.06 0.50 1.75
C GLY A 177 -3.57 0.89 0.36
N LEU A 178 -2.76 0.74 -0.69
CA LEU A 178 -3.15 1.08 -2.05
C LEU A 178 -4.27 0.16 -2.57
N SER A 179 -5.15 0.71 -3.39
CA SER A 179 -6.13 -0.07 -4.17
C SER A 179 -5.45 -0.97 -5.21
N ALA A 180 -6.17 -1.94 -5.77
CA ALA A 180 -5.63 -2.79 -6.83
C ALA A 180 -5.27 -2.00 -8.10
N GLU A 181 -5.99 -0.92 -8.37
CA GLU A 181 -5.73 -0.02 -9.50
C GLU A 181 -4.46 0.79 -9.27
N GLU A 182 -4.34 1.44 -8.11
CA GLU A 182 -3.14 2.19 -7.72
C GLU A 182 -1.88 1.32 -7.74
N THR A 183 -1.97 0.12 -7.13
CA THR A 183 -0.87 -0.85 -7.14
C THR A 183 -0.52 -1.29 -8.57
N GLY A 184 -1.53 -1.51 -9.41
CA GLY A 184 -1.34 -1.83 -10.81
C GLY A 184 -0.61 -0.74 -11.57
N ASN A 185 -0.97 0.53 -11.32
CA ASN A 185 -0.28 1.67 -11.92
C ASN A 185 1.19 1.79 -11.47
N VAL A 186 1.50 1.45 -10.21
CA VAL A 186 2.89 1.44 -9.71
C VAL A 186 3.70 0.29 -10.32
N LEU A 187 3.11 -0.90 -10.42
CA LEU A 187 3.82 -2.13 -10.84
C LEU A 187 3.71 -2.43 -12.34
N GLY A 188 3.00 -1.62 -13.12
CA GLY A 188 2.74 -1.88 -14.54
C GLY A 188 1.83 -3.09 -14.78
N MET A 189 0.86 -3.33 -13.91
CA MET A 189 -0.07 -4.47 -13.93
C MET A 189 -1.53 -4.01 -14.07
N SER A 190 -2.40 -4.86 -14.61
CA SER A 190 -3.85 -4.60 -14.52
C SER A 190 -4.36 -4.85 -13.10
N ALA A 191 -5.42 -4.14 -12.69
CA ALA A 191 -6.04 -4.34 -11.38
C ALA A 191 -6.50 -5.80 -11.14
N GLY A 192 -6.93 -6.49 -12.20
CA GLY A 192 -7.27 -7.92 -12.15
C GLY A 192 -6.05 -8.79 -11.85
N ALA A 193 -4.93 -8.54 -12.54
CA ALA A 193 -3.67 -9.24 -12.29
C ALA A 193 -3.15 -9.00 -10.86
N VAL A 194 -3.28 -7.79 -10.34
CA VAL A 194 -2.93 -7.45 -8.95
C VAL A 194 -3.74 -8.29 -7.95
N ARG A 195 -5.08 -8.40 -8.13
CA ARG A 195 -5.92 -9.21 -7.22
C ARG A 195 -5.53 -10.68 -7.22
N VAL A 196 -5.26 -11.26 -8.40
CA VAL A 196 -4.82 -12.66 -8.52
C VAL A 196 -3.44 -12.86 -7.89
N ALA A 197 -2.49 -11.97 -8.16
CA ALA A 197 -1.15 -12.03 -7.60
C ALA A 197 -1.15 -11.85 -6.07
N GLN A 198 -1.99 -10.94 -5.54
CA GLN A 198 -2.19 -10.76 -4.11
C GLN A 198 -2.72 -12.03 -3.44
N HIS A 199 -3.76 -12.64 -4.02
CA HIS A 199 -4.32 -13.88 -3.49
C HIS A 199 -3.26 -14.99 -3.42
N ARG A 200 -2.47 -15.17 -4.48
CA ARG A 200 -1.38 -16.16 -4.52
C ARG A 200 -0.28 -15.87 -3.51
N ALA A 201 0.12 -14.61 -3.37
CA ALA A 201 1.14 -14.21 -2.41
C ALA A 201 0.68 -14.44 -0.96
N LEU A 202 -0.56 -14.08 -0.63
CA LEU A 202 -1.14 -14.32 0.70
C LEU A 202 -1.33 -15.81 1.00
N ALA A 203 -1.74 -16.62 0.01
CA ALA A 203 -1.83 -18.08 0.17
C ALA A 203 -0.45 -18.67 0.48
N ARG A 204 0.60 -18.24 -0.21
CA ARG A 204 1.97 -18.67 0.06
C ARG A 204 2.46 -18.26 1.45
N LEU A 205 2.17 -17.03 1.90
CA LEU A 205 2.50 -16.58 3.25
C LEU A 205 1.79 -17.41 4.32
N ARG A 206 0.52 -17.73 4.12
CA ARG A 206 -0.22 -18.61 5.07
C ARG A 206 0.39 -20.02 5.15
N ALA A 207 0.75 -20.61 4.01
CA ALA A 207 1.40 -21.92 3.99
C ALA A 207 2.72 -21.90 4.78
N MET A 208 3.58 -20.90 4.52
CA MET A 208 4.85 -20.76 5.24
C MET A 208 4.66 -20.52 6.74
N ALA A 209 3.64 -19.75 7.14
CA ALA A 209 3.35 -19.50 8.55
C ALA A 209 2.86 -20.77 9.29
N VAL A 210 2.11 -21.64 8.61
CA VAL A 210 1.67 -22.92 9.16
C VAL A 210 2.88 -23.87 9.32
N GLU A 211 3.76 -23.97 8.33
CA GLU A 211 4.98 -24.77 8.40
C GLU A 211 5.86 -24.37 9.61
N GLU A 212 6.04 -23.08 9.86
CA GLU A 212 6.80 -22.59 11.02
C GLU A 212 6.13 -22.84 12.38
N SER A 213 4.81 -23.04 12.39
CA SER A 213 4.08 -23.31 13.64
C SER A 213 4.11 -24.79 14.03
N ILE A 214 4.53 -25.67 13.11
CA ILE A 214 4.60 -27.12 13.29
C ILE A 214 6.06 -27.57 13.55
N ALA A 215 7.04 -26.75 13.18
CA ALA A 215 8.47 -27.00 13.36
C ALA A 215 8.97 -26.55 14.73
#